data_8b580fdb1443773001af01515dd52664
#
_entry.id   8b580fdb1443773001af01515dd52664
#
_cell.length_a   1.000
_cell.length_b   1.000
_cell.length_c   1.000
_cell.angle_alpha   90.00
_cell.angle_beta   90.00
_cell.angle_gamma   90.00
#
_symmetry.space_group_name_H-M   'P 1'
#
loop_
_entity.id
_entity.type
_entity.pdbx_description
1 polymer ?
#
loop_
_entity_poly.entity_id
_entity_poly.type
_entity_poly.pdbx_seq_one_letter_code
_entity_poly.pdbx_strand_id
1 'polypeptide(L)'
;MCIRDSDTTDTETQKEPLTLQEYSDLYQQISEAASEPKSSVVVVQGFTNDVDWMNNSFEDEKQASGFLVADTGKEYYVLTEYRVVDTVDRILVTFCDGNTVDGHFLKQDEATGLAVIKISRNDLSKETRDVIAVGELGSASSVNQGDLVLALGSPSGYPDSVVCGRVTSTTNVKSTVDSEYHLLTTDIMGNSEGSGVLV
;
A
#
# COMPACT_ATOMS: atom_id res chain seq x y z
N MET A 1 24.85 9.61 30.07
CA MET A 1 25.45 8.72 29.05
C MET A 1 26.50 9.55 28.33
N CYS A 2 27.81 9.30 28.61
CA CYS A 2 28.88 10.09 28.01
C CYS A 2 29.28 9.49 26.68
N ILE A 3 29.16 10.30 25.61
CA ILE A 3 29.73 10.00 24.29
C ILE A 3 31.23 10.26 24.42
N ARG A 4 32.07 9.26 24.17
CA ARG A 4 33.52 9.42 24.08
C ARG A 4 33.85 9.87 22.64
N ASP A 5 34.39 11.06 22.52
CA ASP A 5 35.10 11.47 21.30
C ASP A 5 36.38 10.65 21.21
N SER A 6 36.50 9.91 20.10
CA SER A 6 37.77 9.32 19.71
C SER A 6 38.40 10.23 18.67
N ASP A 7 39.45 10.95 19.05
CA ASP A 7 40.34 11.65 18.15
C ASP A 7 41.01 10.63 17.20
N THR A 8 40.47 10.48 16.01
CA THR A 8 41.17 9.93 14.86
C THR A 8 41.39 11.05 13.87
N THR A 9 42.63 11.36 13.64
CA THR A 9 43.09 12.22 12.54
C THR A 9 42.76 11.54 11.20
N ASP A 10 41.52 11.70 10.79
CA ASP A 10 41.09 11.30 9.45
C ASP A 10 41.37 12.44 8.47
N THR A 11 42.09 12.10 7.43
CA THR A 11 42.21 12.91 6.23
C THR A 11 40.78 13.17 5.73
N GLU A 12 40.28 14.37 5.97
CA GLU A 12 38.96 14.79 5.47
C GLU A 12 39.01 14.72 3.94
N THR A 13 38.49 13.64 3.39
CA THR A 13 38.00 13.62 2.02
C THR A 13 36.82 14.55 2.00
N GLN A 14 36.99 15.79 1.55
CA GLN A 14 35.88 16.72 1.34
C GLN A 14 34.89 16.03 0.39
N LYS A 15 33.82 15.50 0.93
CA LYS A 15 32.69 15.05 0.11
C LYS A 15 32.12 16.29 -0.55
N GLU A 16 32.18 16.32 -1.88
CA GLU A 16 31.50 17.37 -2.62
C GLU A 16 30.02 17.41 -2.22
N PRO A 17 29.43 18.60 -2.08
CA PRO A 17 28.01 18.72 -1.74
C PRO A 17 27.18 18.12 -2.87
N LEU A 18 26.11 17.39 -2.49
CA LEU A 18 25.15 16.82 -3.46
C LEU A 18 24.61 17.92 -4.38
N THR A 19 24.69 17.69 -5.66
CA THR A 19 24.10 18.56 -6.66
C THR A 19 22.59 18.34 -6.80
N LEU A 20 21.86 19.33 -7.30
CA LEU A 20 20.45 19.18 -7.63
C LEU A 20 20.19 18.05 -8.64
N GLN A 21 21.17 17.81 -9.53
CA GLN A 21 21.06 16.72 -10.51
C GLN A 21 21.11 15.36 -9.83
N GLU A 22 22.10 15.11 -8.96
CA GLU A 22 22.21 13.85 -8.22
C GLU A 22 20.99 13.59 -7.34
N TYR A 23 20.40 14.65 -6.76
CA TYR A 23 19.16 14.54 -6.01
C TYR A 23 17.98 14.15 -6.92
N SER A 24 17.86 14.75 -8.09
CA SER A 24 16.84 14.41 -9.09
C SER A 24 16.98 12.97 -9.58
N ASP A 25 18.22 12.56 -9.87
CA ASP A 25 18.53 11.20 -10.33
C ASP A 25 18.16 10.15 -9.27
N LEU A 26 18.36 10.46 -7.98
CA LEU A 26 17.92 9.60 -6.88
C LEU A 26 16.40 9.42 -6.87
N TYR A 27 15.63 10.50 -7.02
CA TYR A 27 14.17 10.41 -7.07
C TYR A 27 13.68 9.66 -8.30
N GLN A 28 14.37 9.79 -9.42
CA GLN A 28 14.06 9.00 -10.61
C GLN A 28 14.28 7.50 -10.34
N GLN A 29 15.39 7.11 -9.73
CA GLN A 29 15.68 5.73 -9.35
C GLN A 29 14.61 5.17 -8.38
N ILE A 30 14.15 5.96 -7.41
CA ILE A 30 13.06 5.60 -6.51
C ILE A 30 11.76 5.36 -7.30
N SER A 31 11.45 6.24 -8.25
CA SER A 31 10.26 6.10 -9.09
C SER A 31 10.32 4.85 -9.98
N GLU A 32 11.50 4.56 -10.53
CA GLU A 32 11.74 3.35 -11.32
C GLU A 32 11.61 2.08 -10.46
N ALA A 33 12.16 2.08 -9.25
CA ALA A 33 12.00 0.98 -8.30
C ALA A 33 10.54 0.73 -7.88
N ALA A 34 9.71 1.78 -7.85
CA ALA A 34 8.28 1.66 -7.55
C ALA A 34 7.46 1.09 -8.71
N SER A 35 7.97 1.11 -9.96
CA SER A 35 7.18 0.80 -11.16
C SER A 35 6.72 -0.66 -11.21
N GLU A 36 7.57 -1.60 -10.85
CA GLU A 36 7.25 -3.03 -10.84
C GLU A 36 6.22 -3.36 -9.74
N PRO A 37 6.41 -3.00 -8.46
CA PRO A 37 5.43 -3.24 -7.42
C PRO A 37 4.07 -2.56 -7.67
N LYS A 38 4.04 -1.42 -8.33
CA LYS A 38 2.78 -0.73 -8.70
C LYS A 38 1.84 -1.59 -9.54
N SER A 39 2.36 -2.51 -10.34
CA SER A 39 1.54 -3.43 -11.15
C SER A 39 0.69 -4.39 -10.30
N SER A 40 1.04 -4.56 -9.02
CA SER A 40 0.32 -5.38 -8.05
C SER A 40 -0.63 -4.56 -7.16
N VAL A 41 -0.57 -3.23 -7.24
CA VAL A 41 -1.40 -2.33 -6.43
C VAL A 41 -2.64 -1.92 -7.22
N VAL A 42 -3.78 -1.95 -6.56
CA VAL A 42 -5.07 -1.57 -7.14
C VAL A 42 -5.77 -0.56 -6.24
N VAL A 43 -6.72 0.18 -6.79
CA VAL A 43 -7.65 1.01 -6.01
C VAL A 43 -8.93 0.23 -5.80
N VAL A 44 -9.36 0.09 -4.55
CA VAL A 44 -10.63 -0.56 -4.18
C VAL A 44 -11.59 0.52 -3.72
N GLN A 45 -12.77 0.54 -4.32
CA GLN A 45 -13.85 1.48 -4.00
C GLN A 45 -15.10 0.70 -3.61
N GLY A 46 -15.68 1.06 -2.48
CA GLY A 46 -16.95 0.52 -2.00
C GLY A 46 -18.05 1.58 -2.08
N PHE A 47 -19.18 1.25 -2.68
CA PHE A 47 -20.29 2.15 -2.89
C PHE A 47 -21.50 1.66 -2.11
N THR A 48 -22.16 2.59 -1.41
CA THR A 48 -23.42 2.36 -0.72
C THR A 48 -24.46 3.35 -1.23
N ASN A 49 -25.60 2.85 -1.67
CA ASN A 49 -26.73 3.69 -2.02
C ASN A 49 -27.51 3.99 -0.75
N ASP A 50 -27.48 5.21 -0.29
CA ASP A 50 -28.18 5.65 0.90
C ASP A 50 -29.26 6.68 0.54
N VAL A 51 -30.22 6.88 1.45
CA VAL A 51 -31.30 7.86 1.29
C VAL A 51 -31.29 8.78 2.49
N ASP A 52 -31.29 10.08 2.24
CA ASP A 52 -31.38 11.07 3.29
C ASP A 52 -32.80 11.10 3.93
N TRP A 53 -32.94 11.84 5.02
CA TRP A 53 -34.23 11.98 5.71
C TRP A 53 -35.34 12.65 4.86
N MET A 54 -34.97 13.26 3.71
CA MET A 54 -35.88 13.85 2.72
C MET A 54 -36.17 12.89 1.56
N ASN A 55 -35.69 11.63 1.66
CA ASN A 55 -35.82 10.61 0.63
C ASN A 55 -35.07 10.92 -0.69
N ASN A 56 -33.99 11.73 -0.63
CA ASN A 56 -33.08 11.89 -1.76
C ASN A 56 -32.03 10.78 -1.70
N SER A 57 -31.80 10.11 -2.82
CA SER A 57 -30.74 9.11 -2.92
C SER A 57 -29.40 9.81 -3.07
N PHE A 58 -28.38 9.37 -2.32
CA PHE A 58 -27.00 9.74 -2.51
C PHE A 58 -26.13 8.48 -2.45
N GLU A 59 -25.02 8.54 -3.14
CA GLU A 59 -24.02 7.47 -3.16
C GLU A 59 -22.88 7.86 -2.22
N ASP A 60 -22.62 7.03 -1.23
CA ASP A 60 -21.45 7.16 -0.35
C ASP A 60 -20.33 6.28 -0.87
N GLU A 61 -19.14 6.85 -0.99
CA GLU A 61 -17.96 6.19 -1.54
C GLU A 61 -16.88 6.07 -0.47
N LYS A 62 -16.39 4.85 -0.28
CA LYS A 62 -15.20 4.56 0.52
C LYS A 62 -14.11 4.08 -0.40
N GLN A 63 -12.86 4.50 -0.16
CA GLN A 63 -11.72 4.10 -0.97
C GLN A 63 -10.57 3.61 -0.11
N ALA A 64 -9.85 2.60 -0.60
CA ALA A 64 -8.58 2.13 -0.05
C ALA A 64 -7.71 1.53 -1.16
N SER A 65 -6.44 1.35 -0.86
CA SER A 65 -5.55 0.56 -1.72
C SER A 65 -5.79 -0.93 -1.52
N GLY A 66 -5.59 -1.70 -2.57
CA GLY A 66 -5.56 -3.15 -2.52
C GLY A 66 -4.27 -3.69 -3.10
N PHE A 67 -3.95 -4.92 -2.76
CA PHE A 67 -2.76 -5.62 -3.21
C PHE A 67 -3.15 -6.97 -3.83
N LEU A 68 -2.71 -7.21 -5.06
CA LEU A 68 -2.99 -8.43 -5.80
C LEU A 68 -2.11 -9.56 -5.27
N VAL A 69 -2.68 -10.47 -4.48
CA VAL A 69 -1.93 -11.50 -3.74
C VAL A 69 -1.93 -12.89 -4.39
N ALA A 70 -2.87 -13.17 -5.31
CA ALA A 70 -2.92 -14.45 -5.99
C ALA A 70 -3.68 -14.41 -7.32
N ASP A 71 -3.24 -15.24 -8.27
CA ASP A 71 -3.93 -15.61 -9.50
C ASP A 71 -4.11 -17.12 -9.53
N THR A 72 -5.34 -17.60 -9.53
CA THR A 72 -5.67 -19.04 -9.60
C THR A 72 -5.87 -19.56 -11.03
N GLY A 73 -5.70 -18.68 -12.01
CA GLY A 73 -6.03 -18.93 -13.41
C GLY A 73 -7.51 -18.76 -13.76
N LYS A 74 -8.38 -18.62 -12.74
CA LYS A 74 -9.81 -18.32 -12.89
C LYS A 74 -10.22 -17.01 -12.20
N GLU A 75 -9.63 -16.74 -11.04
CA GLU A 75 -9.93 -15.60 -10.20
C GLU A 75 -8.63 -14.97 -9.70
N TYR A 76 -8.61 -13.67 -9.60
CA TYR A 76 -7.62 -12.89 -8.87
C TYR A 76 -8.11 -12.62 -7.46
N TYR A 77 -7.18 -12.63 -6.48
CA TYR A 77 -7.47 -12.26 -5.10
C TYR A 77 -6.72 -10.99 -4.74
N VAL A 78 -7.47 -10.03 -4.18
CA VAL A 78 -6.95 -8.74 -3.73
C VAL A 78 -7.14 -8.64 -2.23
N LEU A 79 -6.05 -8.34 -1.52
CA LEU A 79 -6.05 -7.99 -0.11
C LEU A 79 -6.27 -6.49 0.02
N THR A 80 -7.23 -6.08 0.85
CA THR A 80 -7.55 -4.67 1.08
C THR A 80 -7.99 -4.44 2.52
N GLU A 81 -8.33 -3.21 2.87
CA GLU A 81 -8.89 -2.88 4.17
C GLU A 81 -10.37 -3.23 4.24
N TYR A 82 -10.78 -3.88 5.35
CA TYR A 82 -12.17 -4.29 5.53
C TYR A 82 -13.14 -3.09 5.49
N ARG A 83 -12.74 -1.92 6.02
CA ARG A 83 -13.59 -0.73 6.08
C ARG A 83 -14.16 -0.29 4.72
N VAL A 84 -13.44 -0.60 3.61
CA VAL A 84 -13.87 -0.20 2.25
C VAL A 84 -14.89 -1.15 1.65
N VAL A 85 -14.98 -2.37 2.16
CA VAL A 85 -15.88 -3.41 1.67
C VAL A 85 -16.98 -3.77 2.67
N ASP A 86 -16.99 -3.11 3.82
CA ASP A 86 -17.97 -3.36 4.87
C ASP A 86 -19.29 -2.66 4.56
N THR A 87 -20.36 -3.46 4.50
CA THR A 87 -21.76 -3.00 4.29
C THR A 87 -21.95 -2.15 3.03
N VAL A 88 -21.26 -2.50 1.94
CA VAL A 88 -21.39 -1.83 0.65
C VAL A 88 -22.23 -2.64 -0.33
N ASP A 89 -22.94 -1.95 -1.22
CA ASP A 89 -23.77 -2.59 -2.26
C ASP A 89 -22.92 -3.05 -3.45
N ARG A 90 -21.81 -2.34 -3.71
CA ARG A 90 -20.95 -2.62 -4.86
C ARG A 90 -19.49 -2.35 -4.51
N ILE A 91 -18.62 -3.20 -5.04
CA ILE A 91 -17.17 -3.04 -4.94
C ILE A 91 -16.62 -2.89 -6.36
N LEU A 92 -15.86 -1.83 -6.60
CA LEU A 92 -15.09 -1.64 -7.82
C LEU A 92 -13.61 -1.75 -7.55
N VAL A 93 -12.89 -2.31 -8.51
CA VAL A 93 -11.43 -2.43 -8.46
C VAL A 93 -10.84 -1.84 -9.72
N THR A 94 -10.00 -0.82 -9.54
CA THR A 94 -9.29 -0.13 -10.63
C THR A 94 -7.82 -0.56 -10.61
N PHE A 95 -7.35 -1.05 -11.74
CA PHE A 95 -5.97 -1.51 -11.94
C PHE A 95 -5.05 -0.37 -12.40
N CYS A 96 -3.75 -0.65 -12.45
CA CYS A 96 -2.71 0.32 -12.81
C CYS A 96 -2.85 0.91 -14.23
N ASP A 97 -3.56 0.22 -15.14
CA ASP A 97 -3.88 0.69 -16.50
C ASP A 97 -5.17 1.54 -16.58
N GLY A 98 -5.85 1.74 -15.43
CA GLY A 98 -7.11 2.47 -15.32
C GLY A 98 -8.35 1.62 -15.64
N ASN A 99 -8.20 0.33 -15.97
CA ASN A 99 -9.34 -0.56 -16.16
C ASN A 99 -10.03 -0.84 -14.81
N THR A 100 -11.35 -0.73 -14.78
CA THR A 100 -12.18 -0.91 -13.58
C THR A 100 -13.15 -2.05 -13.80
N VAL A 101 -13.22 -2.96 -12.81
CA VAL A 101 -14.12 -4.12 -12.83
C VAL A 101 -14.82 -4.30 -11.48
N ASP A 102 -15.89 -5.09 -11.48
CA ASP A 102 -16.57 -5.46 -10.23
C ASP A 102 -15.72 -6.45 -9.43
N GLY A 103 -15.59 -6.16 -8.13
CA GLY A 103 -15.03 -7.05 -7.13
C GLY A 103 -16.11 -7.70 -6.28
N HIS A 104 -15.81 -8.88 -5.73
CA HIS A 104 -16.73 -9.60 -4.85
C HIS A 104 -16.06 -9.88 -3.51
N PHE A 105 -16.69 -9.47 -2.42
CA PHE A 105 -16.24 -9.80 -1.07
C PHE A 105 -16.13 -11.31 -0.89
N LEU A 106 -15.04 -11.78 -0.33
CA LEU A 106 -14.80 -13.19 -0.08
C LEU A 106 -14.71 -13.50 1.42
N LYS A 107 -13.82 -12.80 2.12
CA LYS A 107 -13.54 -13.06 3.54
C LYS A 107 -12.89 -11.85 4.19
N GLN A 108 -13.04 -11.76 5.51
CA GLN A 108 -12.39 -10.76 6.36
C GLN A 108 -11.67 -11.41 7.53
N ASP A 109 -10.74 -10.66 8.08
CA ASP A 109 -10.16 -10.86 9.40
C ASP A 109 -10.44 -9.62 10.26
N GLU A 110 -11.35 -9.75 11.22
CA GLU A 110 -11.75 -8.66 12.10
C GLU A 110 -10.60 -8.18 13.00
N ALA A 111 -9.68 -9.06 13.35
CA ALA A 111 -8.58 -8.73 14.26
C ALA A 111 -7.55 -7.80 13.59
N THR A 112 -7.27 -8.01 12.32
CA THR A 112 -6.36 -7.16 11.53
C THR A 112 -7.06 -6.00 10.84
N GLY A 113 -8.38 -6.12 10.59
CA GLY A 113 -9.12 -5.18 9.76
C GLY A 113 -8.85 -5.33 8.26
N LEU A 114 -8.37 -6.52 7.85
CA LEU A 114 -8.12 -6.85 6.46
C LEU A 114 -9.28 -7.64 5.85
N ALA A 115 -9.44 -7.50 4.53
CA ALA A 115 -10.41 -8.27 3.77
C ALA A 115 -9.77 -8.76 2.46
N VAL A 116 -10.31 -9.87 1.97
CA VAL A 116 -10.01 -10.40 0.66
C VAL A 116 -11.22 -10.25 -0.24
N ILE A 117 -11.02 -9.66 -1.40
CA ILE A 117 -11.99 -9.62 -2.49
C ILE A 117 -11.48 -10.47 -3.64
N LYS A 118 -12.40 -10.99 -4.44
CA LYS A 118 -12.10 -11.76 -5.64
C LYS A 118 -12.63 -11.07 -6.88
N ILE A 119 -11.92 -11.24 -7.99
CA ILE A 119 -12.23 -10.70 -9.30
C ILE A 119 -12.18 -11.85 -10.29
N SER A 120 -13.20 -11.99 -11.13
CA SER A 120 -13.18 -12.99 -12.19
C SER A 120 -12.15 -12.61 -13.25
N ARG A 121 -11.29 -13.56 -13.62
CA ARG A 121 -10.29 -13.36 -14.67
C ARG A 121 -10.94 -13.03 -16.03
N ASN A 122 -12.18 -13.48 -16.24
CA ASN A 122 -12.91 -13.24 -17.48
C ASN A 122 -13.40 -11.79 -17.62
N ASP A 123 -13.53 -11.07 -16.50
CA ASP A 123 -13.97 -9.68 -16.49
C ASP A 123 -12.83 -8.71 -16.82
N LEU A 124 -11.59 -9.22 -16.84
CA LEU A 124 -10.39 -8.46 -17.21
C LEU A 124 -10.09 -8.60 -18.70
N SER A 125 -9.77 -7.48 -19.34
CA SER A 125 -9.25 -7.47 -20.69
C SER A 125 -7.91 -8.21 -20.80
N LYS A 126 -7.49 -8.59 -21.98
CA LYS A 126 -6.17 -9.19 -22.18
C LYS A 126 -5.07 -8.17 -21.86
N GLU A 127 -5.27 -6.94 -22.28
CA GLU A 127 -4.34 -5.82 -22.08
C GLU A 127 -4.08 -5.61 -20.58
N THR A 128 -5.14 -5.57 -19.77
CA THR A 128 -5.02 -5.45 -18.30
C THR A 128 -4.25 -6.63 -17.71
N ARG A 129 -4.57 -7.87 -18.14
CA ARG A 129 -3.86 -9.08 -17.64
C ARG A 129 -2.38 -9.14 -18.01
N ASP A 130 -1.99 -8.46 -19.10
CA ASP A 130 -0.60 -8.43 -19.56
C ASP A 130 0.25 -7.41 -18.78
N VAL A 131 -0.38 -6.44 -18.07
CA VAL A 131 0.33 -5.38 -17.32
C VAL A 131 0.24 -5.53 -15.81
N ILE A 132 -0.71 -6.29 -15.28
CA ILE A 132 -0.81 -6.57 -13.85
C ILE A 132 0.08 -7.72 -13.43
N ALA A 133 0.58 -7.69 -12.22
CA ALA A 133 1.36 -8.77 -11.63
C ALA A 133 0.82 -9.13 -10.24
N VAL A 134 0.94 -10.40 -9.86
CA VAL A 134 0.72 -10.82 -8.48
C VAL A 134 1.96 -10.42 -7.68
N GLY A 135 1.75 -9.67 -6.62
CA GLY A 135 2.84 -9.24 -5.76
C GLY A 135 3.31 -10.35 -4.83
N GLU A 136 4.60 -10.38 -4.56
CA GLU A 136 5.20 -11.30 -3.61
C GLU A 136 5.15 -10.71 -2.19
N LEU A 137 4.66 -11.52 -1.24
CA LEU A 137 4.62 -11.10 0.16
C LEU A 137 6.01 -11.27 0.79
N GLY A 138 6.58 -10.17 1.24
CA GLY A 138 7.84 -10.17 1.97
C GLY A 138 7.72 -10.72 3.40
N SER A 139 8.87 -10.93 4.04
CA SER A 139 8.93 -11.33 5.44
C SER A 139 9.33 -10.16 6.33
N ALA A 140 8.49 -9.83 7.31
CA ALA A 140 8.80 -8.79 8.30
C ALA A 140 10.10 -9.06 9.08
N SER A 141 10.54 -10.34 9.17
CA SER A 141 11.77 -10.70 9.87
C SER A 141 13.05 -10.34 9.10
N SER A 142 12.94 -10.03 7.81
CA SER A 142 14.09 -9.59 6.99
C SER A 142 14.27 -8.08 7.00
N VAL A 143 13.32 -7.33 7.57
CA VAL A 143 13.32 -5.87 7.59
C VAL A 143 14.05 -5.35 8.82
N ASN A 144 14.94 -4.39 8.66
CA ASN A 144 15.71 -3.77 9.72
C ASN A 144 15.37 -2.30 9.90
N GLN A 145 15.61 -1.79 11.10
CA GLN A 145 15.52 -0.36 11.36
C GLN A 145 16.51 0.41 10.47
N GLY A 146 16.03 1.42 9.78
CA GLY A 146 16.80 2.25 8.87
C GLY A 146 16.69 1.82 7.39
N ASP A 147 16.09 0.66 7.09
CA ASP A 147 15.84 0.23 5.72
C ASP A 147 14.95 1.23 4.98
N LEU A 148 15.28 1.45 3.72
CA LEU A 148 14.47 2.29 2.83
C LEU A 148 13.21 1.52 2.43
N VAL A 149 12.08 2.19 2.45
CA VAL A 149 10.78 1.62 2.07
C VAL A 149 9.98 2.60 1.23
N LEU A 150 9.14 2.05 0.37
CA LEU A 150 8.20 2.82 -0.44
C LEU A 150 6.78 2.45 -0.05
N ALA A 151 5.93 3.44 0.20
CA ALA A 151 4.49 3.25 0.33
C ALA A 151 3.83 3.57 -1.02
N LEU A 152 3.14 2.58 -1.56
CA LEU A 152 2.47 2.65 -2.86
C LEU A 152 0.95 2.56 -2.69
N GLY A 153 0.22 3.25 -3.53
CA GLY A 153 -1.24 3.28 -3.50
C GLY A 153 -1.79 4.67 -3.20
N SER A 154 -2.39 4.85 -2.04
CA SER A 154 -2.90 6.15 -1.57
C SER A 154 -2.42 6.52 -0.17
N PRO A 155 -1.10 6.43 0.14
CA PRO A 155 -0.60 6.66 1.50
C PRO A 155 -0.95 8.05 2.05
N SER A 156 -1.10 9.02 1.19
CA SER A 156 -1.51 10.39 1.54
C SER A 156 -2.99 10.68 1.26
N GLY A 157 -3.80 9.66 0.98
CA GLY A 157 -5.23 9.79 0.62
C GLY A 157 -5.50 9.98 -0.87
N TYR A 158 -4.47 10.17 -1.69
CA TYR A 158 -4.60 10.30 -3.14
C TYR A 158 -4.11 9.03 -3.83
N PRO A 159 -4.90 8.44 -4.77
CA PRO A 159 -4.51 7.24 -5.50
C PRO A 159 -3.27 7.47 -6.37
N ASP A 160 -2.60 6.37 -6.73
CA ASP A 160 -1.37 6.33 -7.54
C ASP A 160 -0.19 7.13 -6.93
N SER A 161 -0.17 7.29 -5.61
CA SER A 161 0.90 7.98 -4.90
C SER A 161 2.06 7.04 -4.56
N VAL A 162 3.26 7.61 -4.55
CA VAL A 162 4.49 6.96 -4.07
C VAL A 162 5.11 7.84 -3.00
N VAL A 163 5.30 7.29 -1.82
CA VAL A 163 5.98 7.99 -0.73
C VAL A 163 7.16 7.15 -0.26
N CYS A 164 8.33 7.78 -0.22
CA CYS A 164 9.56 7.15 0.25
C CYS A 164 9.80 7.49 1.72
N GLY A 165 10.23 6.51 2.50
CA GLY A 165 10.58 6.67 3.90
C GLY A 165 11.54 5.60 4.38
N ARG A 166 11.71 5.53 5.70
CA ARG A 166 12.56 4.52 6.35
C ARG A 166 11.80 3.82 7.47
N VAL A 167 12.17 2.58 7.70
CA VAL A 167 11.72 1.85 8.88
C VAL A 167 12.33 2.48 10.14
N THR A 168 11.48 2.95 11.03
CA THR A 168 11.91 3.58 12.29
C THR A 168 11.89 2.59 13.46
N SER A 169 11.04 1.56 13.41
CA SER A 169 10.99 0.50 14.42
C SER A 169 10.40 -0.80 13.85
N THR A 170 10.94 -1.93 14.32
CA THR A 170 10.46 -3.28 14.02
C THR A 170 9.94 -4.01 15.27
N THR A 171 9.92 -3.33 16.42
CA THR A 171 9.59 -3.94 17.72
C THR A 171 8.25 -3.51 18.29
N ASN A 172 7.49 -2.70 17.56
CA ASN A 172 6.17 -2.29 18.02
C ASN A 172 5.19 -3.46 17.96
N VAL A 173 4.37 -3.58 19.00
CA VAL A 173 3.37 -4.64 19.12
C VAL A 173 1.99 -4.01 19.27
N LYS A 174 1.04 -4.51 18.50
CA LYS A 174 -0.38 -4.22 18.68
C LYS A 174 -1.04 -5.47 19.27
N SER A 175 -1.46 -5.38 20.52
CA SER A 175 -2.22 -6.46 21.18
C SER A 175 -3.71 -6.29 20.90
N THR A 176 -4.36 -7.38 20.53
CA THR A 176 -5.81 -7.53 20.43
C THR A 176 -6.28 -8.55 21.47
N VAL A 177 -7.60 -8.82 21.54
CA VAL A 177 -8.16 -9.76 22.54
C VAL A 177 -7.54 -11.15 22.42
N ASP A 178 -7.26 -11.61 21.20
CA ASP A 178 -6.84 -13.00 20.93
C ASP A 178 -5.46 -13.13 20.29
N SER A 179 -4.78 -12.01 20.00
CA SER A 179 -3.54 -12.05 19.22
C SER A 179 -2.64 -10.83 19.47
N GLU A 180 -1.34 -11.02 19.24
CA GLU A 180 -0.36 -9.94 19.19
C GLU A 180 0.23 -9.84 17.78
N TYR A 181 0.22 -8.63 17.22
CA TYR A 181 0.77 -8.33 15.90
C TYR A 181 2.03 -7.48 16.03
N HIS A 182 3.12 -7.94 15.45
CA HIS A 182 4.33 -7.14 15.31
C HIS A 182 4.15 -6.16 14.14
N LEU A 183 4.38 -4.88 14.42
CA LEU A 183 4.20 -3.80 13.48
C LEU A 183 5.54 -3.22 13.06
N LEU A 184 5.70 -2.99 11.76
CA LEU A 184 6.71 -2.11 11.24
C LEU A 184 6.22 -0.67 11.33
N THR A 185 7.05 0.22 11.88
CA THR A 185 6.79 1.66 11.89
C THR A 185 7.76 2.37 10.97
N THR A 186 7.27 3.35 10.25
CA THR A 186 8.04 4.16 9.31
C THR A 186 7.91 5.64 9.65
N ASP A 187 8.76 6.47 9.05
CA ASP A 187 8.64 7.93 9.09
C ASP A 187 7.72 8.50 8.00
N ILE A 188 7.06 7.61 7.23
CA ILE A 188 6.07 8.02 6.24
C ILE A 188 4.85 8.59 6.96
N MET A 189 4.55 9.85 6.65
CA MET A 189 3.37 10.51 7.20
C MET A 189 2.14 10.15 6.37
N GLY A 190 1.23 9.38 6.97
CA GLY A 190 -0.09 9.11 6.44
C GLY A 190 -1.16 10.05 7.02
N ASN A 191 -2.35 10.02 6.45
CA ASN A 191 -3.55 10.61 7.04
C ASN A 191 -4.56 9.52 7.45
N SER A 192 -5.69 9.90 8.02
CA SER A 192 -6.73 8.95 8.47
C SER A 192 -7.39 8.16 7.32
N GLU A 193 -7.28 8.66 6.11
CA GLU A 193 -7.80 8.02 4.89
C GLU A 193 -6.69 7.41 4.05
N GLY A 194 -5.44 7.53 4.51
CA GLY A 194 -4.28 6.95 3.85
C GLY A 194 -4.33 5.43 3.86
N SER A 195 -4.09 4.85 2.72
CA SER A 195 -4.04 3.41 2.51
C SER A 195 -2.92 3.08 1.54
N GLY A 196 -2.20 2.00 1.76
CA GLY A 196 -1.10 1.66 0.86
C GLY A 196 -0.45 0.33 1.18
N VAL A 197 0.42 -0.06 0.28
CA VAL A 197 1.28 -1.23 0.39
C VAL A 197 2.70 -0.76 0.63
N LEU A 198 3.38 -1.35 1.58
CA LEU A 198 4.80 -1.08 1.86
C LEU A 198 5.67 -2.08 1.09
N VAL A 199 6.62 -1.56 0.33
CA VAL A 199 7.60 -2.33 -0.45
C VAL A 199 9.03 -1.85 -0.20
#